data_27a0e0ffbe99ff55ba37c574f8498225
#
_entry.id   27a0e0ffbe99ff55ba37c574f8498225
#
_cell.length_a   1.000
_cell.length_b   1.000
_cell.length_c   1.000
_cell.angle_alpha   90.00
_cell.angle_beta   90.00
_cell.angle_gamma   90.00
#
_symmetry.space_group_name_H-M   'P 1'
#
loop_
_entity.id
_entity.type
_entity.pdbx_description
1 polymer ?
#
loop_
_entity_poly.entity_id
_entity_poly.type
_entity_poly.pdbx_seq_one_letter_code
_entity_poly.pdbx_strand_id
1 'polypeptide(L)'
;MRLGLISAGISLLVGIMLGILQTAFKDKVFDWIGTAYTVFVNAVPSLVSYSLVLVFGSKYLGFPTLYSTRNVGPSSVLPIVCLSLASIAGYALWTRRYMVDELTRDYIKLARVKGLSSSEIMFKHVLRNAMVPMVQYI
;
A
#
# COMPACT_ATOMS: atom_id res chain seq x y z
N MET A 1 4.82 -9.38 19.27
CA MET A 1 5.21 -7.98 18.95
C MET A 1 6.12 -7.84 17.72
N ARG A 2 7.22 -8.61 17.59
CA ARG A 2 8.18 -8.45 16.46
C ARG A 2 7.52 -8.59 15.08
N LEU A 3 6.72 -9.64 14.85
CA LEU A 3 6.05 -9.86 13.55
C LEU A 3 5.10 -8.71 13.20
N GLY A 4 4.35 -8.20 14.18
CA GLY A 4 3.45 -7.06 13.97
C GLY A 4 4.17 -5.78 13.58
N LEU A 5 5.30 -5.46 14.23
CA LEU A 5 6.10 -4.28 13.90
C LEU A 5 6.73 -4.39 12.51
N ILE A 6 7.24 -5.57 12.15
CA ILE A 6 7.82 -5.82 10.83
C ILE A 6 6.74 -5.68 9.75
N SER A 7 5.58 -6.32 9.94
CA SER A 7 4.48 -6.24 8.98
C SER A 7 3.93 -4.81 8.85
N ALA A 8 3.82 -4.07 9.96
CA ALA A 8 3.40 -2.67 9.93
C ALA A 8 4.39 -1.79 9.15
N GLY A 9 5.69 -1.93 9.39
CA GLY A 9 6.73 -1.20 8.66
C GLY A 9 6.71 -1.50 7.16
N ILE A 10 6.63 -2.79 6.79
CA ILE A 10 6.51 -3.21 5.39
C ILE A 10 5.25 -2.64 4.75
N SER A 11 4.11 -2.74 5.44
CA SER A 11 2.82 -2.29 4.93
C SER A 11 2.81 -0.79 4.68
N LEU A 12 3.37 -0.02 5.59
CA LEU A 12 3.46 1.43 5.49
C LEU A 12 4.32 1.84 4.29
N LEU A 13 5.53 1.28 4.18
CA LEU A 13 6.44 1.60 3.08
C LEU A 13 5.84 1.18 1.73
N VAL A 14 5.45 -0.07 1.59
CA VAL A 14 4.95 -0.63 0.32
C VAL A 14 3.61 0.00 -0.06
N GLY A 15 2.71 0.18 0.90
CA GLY A 15 1.38 0.75 0.65
C GLY A 15 1.45 2.21 0.22
N ILE A 16 2.24 3.04 0.91
CA ILE A 16 2.43 4.45 0.51
C ILE A 16 3.10 4.53 -0.86
N MET A 17 4.16 3.77 -1.11
CA MET A 17 4.83 3.74 -2.42
C MET A 17 3.87 3.33 -3.55
N LEU A 18 3.06 2.32 -3.32
CA LEU A 18 2.05 1.87 -4.29
C LEU A 18 1.03 2.97 -4.58
N GLY A 19 0.52 3.66 -3.57
CA GLY A 19 -0.40 4.79 -3.73
C GLY A 19 0.21 5.97 -4.49
N ILE A 20 1.48 6.30 -4.22
CA ILE A 20 2.22 7.33 -4.96
C ILE A 20 2.35 6.95 -6.43
N LEU A 21 2.75 5.70 -6.72
CA LEU A 21 2.91 5.21 -8.08
C LEU A 21 1.57 5.17 -8.83
N GLN A 22 0.49 4.72 -8.19
CA GLN A 22 -0.86 4.78 -8.78
C GLN A 22 -1.27 6.21 -9.13
N THR A 23 -0.95 7.18 -8.28
CA THR A 23 -1.26 8.59 -8.55
C THR A 23 -0.37 9.16 -9.66
N ALA A 24 0.92 8.83 -9.68
CA ALA A 24 1.85 9.26 -10.73
C ALA A 24 1.46 8.73 -12.10
N PHE A 25 0.93 7.50 -12.16
CA PHE A 25 0.45 6.84 -13.38
C PHE A 25 -1.09 6.82 -13.46
N LYS A 26 -1.74 7.84 -12.88
CA LYS A 26 -3.19 7.97 -12.86
C LYS A 26 -3.79 7.78 -14.27
N ASP A 27 -4.90 7.02 -14.30
CA ASP A 27 -5.64 6.67 -15.52
C ASP A 27 -4.86 5.76 -16.52
N LYS A 28 -3.70 5.22 -16.13
CA LYS A 28 -2.94 4.24 -16.90
C LYS A 28 -3.15 2.81 -16.38
N VAL A 29 -2.66 1.82 -17.13
CA VAL A 29 -2.78 0.39 -16.80
C VAL A 29 -2.29 0.08 -15.38
N PHE A 30 -1.20 0.71 -14.95
CA PHE A 30 -0.66 0.52 -13.60
C PHE A 30 -1.65 0.96 -12.50
N ASP A 31 -2.32 2.09 -12.71
CA ASP A 31 -3.34 2.57 -11.78
C ASP A 31 -4.56 1.63 -11.72
N TRP A 32 -4.99 1.10 -12.87
CA TRP A 32 -6.07 0.12 -12.93
C TRP A 32 -5.73 -1.18 -12.20
N ILE A 33 -4.52 -1.72 -12.40
CA ILE A 33 -4.06 -2.93 -11.70
C ILE A 33 -4.00 -2.69 -10.18
N GLY A 34 -3.41 -1.57 -9.76
CA GLY A 34 -3.32 -1.24 -8.34
C GLY A 34 -4.69 -1.01 -7.71
N THR A 35 -5.61 -0.37 -8.42
CA THR A 35 -7.00 -0.18 -7.97
C THR A 35 -7.74 -1.52 -7.88
N ALA A 36 -7.60 -2.39 -8.87
CA ALA A 36 -8.18 -3.74 -8.84
C ALA A 36 -7.66 -4.54 -7.62
N TYR A 37 -6.35 -4.48 -7.34
CA TYR A 37 -5.76 -5.09 -6.15
C TYR A 37 -6.36 -4.54 -4.86
N THR A 38 -6.41 -3.22 -4.70
CA THR A 38 -6.92 -2.60 -3.46
C THR A 38 -8.40 -2.88 -3.26
N VAL A 39 -9.21 -2.84 -4.31
CA VAL A 39 -10.64 -3.17 -4.27
C VAL A 39 -10.85 -4.64 -3.93
N PHE A 40 -10.14 -5.54 -4.60
CA PHE A 40 -10.24 -6.98 -4.37
C PHE A 40 -9.89 -7.35 -2.93
N VAL A 41 -8.74 -6.87 -2.43
CA VAL A 41 -8.28 -7.18 -1.06
C VAL A 41 -9.24 -6.62 -0.01
N ASN A 42 -9.80 -5.42 -0.23
CA ASN A 42 -10.76 -4.83 0.72
C ASN A 42 -12.16 -5.45 0.63
N ALA A 43 -12.54 -6.04 -0.51
CA ALA A 43 -13.84 -6.70 -0.70
C ALA A 43 -13.87 -8.14 -0.13
N VAL A 44 -12.72 -8.83 -0.14
CA VAL A 44 -12.63 -10.22 0.35
C VAL A 44 -12.48 -10.22 1.88
N PRO A 45 -13.29 -11.02 2.61
CA PRO A 45 -13.10 -11.18 4.05
C PRO A 45 -11.66 -11.61 4.40
N SER A 46 -11.04 -10.95 5.36
CA SER A 46 -9.63 -11.18 5.73
C SER A 46 -9.30 -12.64 6.04
N LEU A 47 -10.22 -13.37 6.68
CA LEU A 47 -10.05 -14.80 6.95
C LEU A 47 -9.89 -15.64 5.68
N VAL A 48 -10.64 -15.30 4.62
CA VAL A 48 -10.54 -15.99 3.32
C VAL A 48 -9.19 -15.69 2.68
N SER A 49 -8.79 -14.41 2.64
CA SER A 49 -7.48 -14.00 2.11
C SER A 49 -6.33 -14.69 2.84
N TYR A 50 -6.38 -14.74 4.18
CA TYR A 50 -5.36 -15.40 4.99
C TYR A 50 -5.30 -16.91 4.73
N SER A 51 -6.45 -17.57 4.64
CA SER A 51 -6.51 -19.00 4.32
C SER A 51 -5.90 -19.30 2.96
N LEU A 52 -6.18 -18.46 1.95
CA LEU A 52 -5.58 -18.61 0.63
C LEU A 52 -4.05 -18.44 0.68
N VAL A 53 -3.56 -17.38 1.35
CA VAL A 53 -2.11 -17.16 1.49
C VAL A 53 -1.44 -18.34 2.20
N LEU A 54 -2.03 -18.88 3.27
CA LEU A 54 -1.49 -20.02 4.00
C LEU A 54 -1.47 -21.29 3.13
N VAL A 55 -2.55 -21.60 2.44
CA VAL A 55 -2.66 -22.80 1.60
C VAL A 55 -1.69 -22.72 0.41
N PHE A 56 -1.70 -21.60 -0.34
CA PHE A 56 -0.82 -21.45 -1.49
C PHE A 56 0.66 -21.35 -1.07
N GLY A 57 0.95 -20.58 -0.02
CA GLY A 57 2.32 -20.41 0.47
C GLY A 57 2.93 -21.69 1.03
N SER A 58 2.13 -22.52 1.71
CA SER A 58 2.60 -23.81 2.19
C SER A 58 2.74 -24.83 1.08
N LYS A 59 1.73 -24.96 0.21
CA LYS A 59 1.68 -26.00 -0.83
C LYS A 59 2.68 -25.76 -1.96
N TYR A 60 2.83 -24.53 -2.43
CA TYR A 60 3.64 -24.23 -3.61
C TYR A 60 5.01 -23.64 -3.30
N LEU A 61 5.15 -22.94 -2.18
CA LEU A 61 6.41 -22.30 -1.79
C LEU A 61 7.11 -23.04 -0.63
N GLY A 62 6.45 -24.04 -0.02
CA GLY A 62 7.03 -24.85 1.04
C GLY A 62 7.23 -24.14 2.37
N PHE A 63 6.61 -22.96 2.59
CA PHE A 63 6.71 -22.26 3.85
C PHE A 63 5.86 -22.91 4.94
N PRO A 64 6.37 -22.97 6.19
CA PRO A 64 5.59 -23.45 7.32
C PRO A 64 4.35 -22.60 7.58
N THR A 65 3.21 -23.21 7.80
CA THR A 65 1.95 -22.52 8.13
C THR A 65 1.92 -21.98 9.55
N LEU A 66 2.70 -22.61 10.45
CA LEU A 66 2.76 -22.22 11.86
C LEU A 66 4.10 -21.56 12.18
N TYR A 67 4.03 -20.49 12.96
CA TYR A 67 5.22 -19.84 13.47
C TYR A 67 5.98 -20.74 14.44
N SER A 68 7.29 -20.88 14.26
CA SER A 68 8.15 -21.67 15.13
C SER A 68 9.35 -20.85 15.59
N THR A 69 9.59 -20.85 16.90
CA THR A 69 10.77 -20.19 17.51
C THR A 69 12.09 -20.90 17.19
N ARG A 70 12.04 -22.15 16.73
CA ARG A 70 13.24 -22.91 16.31
C ARG A 70 13.67 -22.55 14.88
N ASN A 71 12.73 -22.13 14.04
CA ASN A 71 12.98 -21.79 12.63
C ASN A 71 12.29 -20.47 12.28
N VAL A 72 12.73 -19.39 12.93
CA VAL A 72 12.08 -18.06 12.88
C VAL A 72 11.98 -17.52 11.46
N GLY A 73 13.04 -17.62 10.66
CA GLY A 73 13.09 -17.05 9.31
C GLY A 73 11.94 -17.54 8.42
N PRO A 74 11.94 -18.79 7.97
CA PRO A 74 10.90 -19.32 7.08
C PRO A 74 9.50 -19.32 7.69
N SER A 75 9.35 -19.56 9.00
CA SER A 75 8.06 -19.61 9.66
C SER A 75 7.42 -18.23 9.90
N SER A 76 8.17 -17.15 9.74
CA SER A 76 7.66 -15.77 9.86
C SER A 76 7.06 -15.25 8.55
N VAL A 77 7.41 -15.82 7.40
CA VAL A 77 7.06 -15.29 6.08
C VAL A 77 5.54 -15.22 5.88
N LEU A 78 4.85 -16.34 6.01
CA LEU A 78 3.40 -16.38 5.79
C LEU A 78 2.62 -15.50 6.77
N PRO A 79 2.89 -15.52 8.10
CA PRO A 79 2.26 -14.58 9.02
C PRO A 79 2.49 -13.11 8.67
N ILE A 80 3.71 -12.73 8.28
CA ILE A 80 4.01 -11.34 7.86
C ILE A 80 3.22 -10.98 6.60
N VAL A 81 3.19 -11.86 5.59
CA VAL A 81 2.43 -11.62 4.35
C VAL A 81 0.94 -11.48 4.67
N CYS A 82 0.36 -12.35 5.48
CA CYS A 82 -1.04 -12.26 5.89
C CYS A 82 -1.37 -10.91 6.56
N LEU A 83 -0.55 -10.51 7.54
CA LEU A 83 -0.74 -9.26 8.27
C LEU A 83 -0.53 -8.02 7.38
N SER A 84 0.39 -8.10 6.41
CA SER A 84 0.71 -6.98 5.54
C SER A 84 -0.28 -6.77 4.41
N LEU A 85 -0.91 -7.83 3.89
CA LEU A 85 -1.71 -7.80 2.66
C LEU A 85 -2.83 -6.75 2.70
N ALA A 86 -3.67 -6.81 3.72
CA ALA A 86 -4.79 -5.88 3.89
C ALA A 86 -4.31 -4.45 4.21
N SER A 87 -3.27 -4.33 5.05
CA SER A 87 -2.70 -3.04 5.43
C SER A 87 -2.05 -2.32 4.25
N ILE A 88 -1.33 -3.03 3.38
CA ILE A 88 -0.76 -2.48 2.13
C ILE A 88 -1.88 -1.93 1.25
N ALA A 89 -2.95 -2.70 1.05
CA ALA A 89 -4.09 -2.28 0.25
C ALA A 89 -4.78 -1.03 0.84
N GLY A 90 -4.93 -0.97 2.16
CA GLY A 90 -5.48 0.18 2.86
C GLY A 90 -4.62 1.43 2.69
N TYR A 91 -3.32 1.35 2.98
CA TYR A 91 -2.41 2.49 2.81
C TYR A 91 -2.31 2.96 1.36
N ALA A 92 -2.27 2.04 0.39
CA ALA A 92 -2.26 2.38 -1.02
C ALA A 92 -3.54 3.12 -1.44
N LEU A 93 -4.71 2.62 -1.03
CA LEU A 93 -6.00 3.22 -1.33
C LEU A 93 -6.11 4.65 -0.80
N TRP A 94 -5.79 4.86 0.49
CA TRP A 94 -5.90 6.17 1.11
C TRP A 94 -4.84 7.15 0.60
N THR A 95 -3.59 6.70 0.40
CA THR A 95 -2.54 7.54 -0.20
C THR A 95 -2.96 8.03 -1.58
N ARG A 96 -3.41 7.10 -2.45
CA ARG A 96 -3.90 7.47 -3.78
C ARG A 96 -5.07 8.46 -3.71
N ARG A 97 -6.04 8.20 -2.85
CA ARG A 97 -7.23 9.05 -2.68
C ARG A 97 -6.82 10.48 -2.29
N TYR A 98 -6.06 10.64 -1.23
CA TYR A 98 -5.65 11.97 -0.77
C TYR A 98 -4.76 12.68 -1.78
N MET A 99 -3.85 11.99 -2.47
CA MET A 99 -3.03 12.59 -3.51
C MET A 99 -3.85 13.01 -4.73
N VAL A 100 -4.83 12.22 -5.16
CA VAL A 100 -5.72 12.59 -6.27
C VAL A 100 -6.58 13.79 -5.89
N ASP A 101 -7.10 13.84 -4.67
CA ASP A 101 -7.86 15.00 -4.18
C ASP A 101 -7.00 16.27 -4.18
N GLU A 102 -5.73 16.18 -3.76
CA GLU A 102 -4.80 17.31 -3.78
C GLU A 102 -4.48 17.78 -5.21
N LEU A 103 -4.38 16.88 -6.20
CA LEU A 103 -4.13 17.24 -7.60
C LEU A 103 -5.20 18.15 -8.20
N THR A 104 -6.41 18.15 -7.65
CA THR A 104 -7.54 18.95 -8.12
C THR A 104 -7.60 20.36 -7.52
N ARG A 105 -6.76 20.64 -6.51
CA ARG A 105 -6.75 21.92 -5.80
C ARG A 105 -6.26 23.08 -6.68
N ASP A 106 -6.80 24.28 -6.43
CA ASP A 106 -6.49 25.47 -7.26
C ASP A 106 -5.03 25.90 -7.16
N TYR A 107 -4.36 25.70 -6.01
CA TYR A 107 -2.94 26.03 -5.88
C TYR A 107 -2.04 25.17 -6.79
N ILE A 108 -2.49 23.95 -7.15
CA ILE A 108 -1.81 23.09 -8.13
C ILE A 108 -1.92 23.66 -9.54
N LYS A 109 -3.08 24.23 -9.88
CA LYS A 109 -3.26 24.95 -11.17
C LYS A 109 -2.31 26.12 -11.25
N LEU A 110 -2.19 26.92 -10.18
CA LEU A 110 -1.23 28.03 -10.09
C LEU A 110 0.23 27.57 -10.21
N ALA A 111 0.59 26.45 -9.58
CA ALA A 111 1.94 25.89 -9.69
C ALA A 111 2.28 25.51 -11.15
N ARG A 112 1.30 24.94 -11.89
CA ARG A 112 1.46 24.64 -13.33
C ARG A 112 1.64 25.90 -14.16
N VAL A 113 0.86 26.94 -13.92
CA VAL A 113 0.99 28.23 -14.63
C VAL A 113 2.34 28.88 -14.36
N LYS A 114 2.90 28.71 -13.16
CA LYS A 114 4.26 29.16 -12.80
C LYS A 114 5.38 28.32 -13.45
N GLY A 115 5.06 27.31 -14.22
CA GLY A 115 6.02 26.49 -14.96
C GLY A 115 6.71 25.39 -14.15
N LEU A 116 6.16 25.02 -12.96
CA LEU A 116 6.72 23.90 -12.22
C LEU A 116 6.49 22.58 -12.97
N SER A 117 7.49 21.70 -12.95
CA SER A 117 7.41 20.38 -13.55
C SER A 117 6.40 19.49 -12.81
N SER A 118 5.83 18.51 -13.52
CA SER A 118 4.89 17.55 -12.92
C SER A 118 5.49 16.79 -11.73
N SER A 119 6.78 16.48 -11.79
CA SER A 119 7.50 15.83 -10.69
C SER A 119 7.62 16.75 -9.47
N GLU A 120 7.96 18.03 -9.66
CA GLU A 120 8.02 18.99 -8.56
C GLU A 120 6.65 19.17 -7.90
N ILE A 121 5.61 19.31 -8.69
CA ILE A 121 4.24 19.41 -8.19
C ILE A 121 3.89 18.15 -7.36
N MET A 122 4.18 16.97 -7.89
CA MET A 122 3.87 15.71 -7.23
C MET A 122 4.55 15.58 -5.87
N PHE A 123 5.87 15.78 -5.80
CA PHE A 123 6.64 15.54 -4.57
C PHE A 123 6.64 16.72 -3.60
N LYS A 124 6.75 17.97 -4.09
CA LYS A 124 6.83 19.14 -3.20
C LYS A 124 5.46 19.61 -2.69
N HIS A 125 4.42 19.43 -3.47
CA HIS A 125 3.10 19.96 -3.15
C HIS A 125 2.08 18.85 -2.82
N VAL A 126 1.83 17.96 -3.77
CA VAL A 126 0.76 16.95 -3.64
C VAL A 126 1.08 15.95 -2.51
N LEU A 127 2.23 15.29 -2.57
CA LEU A 127 2.60 14.29 -1.57
C LEU A 127 2.68 14.89 -0.17
N ARG A 128 3.33 16.05 -0.04
CA ARG A 128 3.50 16.73 1.25
C ARG A 128 2.15 17.04 1.91
N ASN A 129 1.19 17.55 1.15
CA ASN A 129 -0.12 17.91 1.70
C ASN A 129 -1.00 16.68 1.92
N ALA A 130 -0.94 15.68 1.05
CA ALA A 130 -1.64 14.42 1.21
C ALA A 130 -1.18 13.62 2.44
N MET A 131 0.08 13.79 2.86
CA MET A 131 0.60 13.13 4.08
C MET A 131 -0.04 13.66 5.37
N VAL A 132 -0.59 14.88 5.39
CA VAL A 132 -1.23 15.43 6.58
C VAL A 132 -2.41 14.56 7.06
N PRO A 133 -3.44 14.28 6.23
CA PRO A 133 -4.50 13.34 6.62
C PRO A 133 -4.01 11.89 6.72
N MET A 134 -2.96 11.49 5.99
CA MET A 134 -2.39 10.14 6.07
C MET A 134 -1.82 9.83 7.46
N VAL A 135 -1.16 10.78 8.11
CA VAL A 135 -0.62 10.60 9.46
C VAL A 135 -1.73 10.28 10.48
N GLN A 136 -2.95 10.78 10.27
CA GLN A 136 -4.09 10.46 11.12
C GLN A 136 -4.66 9.06 10.87
N TYR A 137 -4.39 8.49 9.70
CA TYR A 137 -4.82 7.15 9.32
C TYR A 137 -3.83 6.05 9.77
N ILE A 138 -2.55 6.38 9.93
CA ILE A 138 -1.47 5.49 10.38
C ILE A 138 -1.54 5.24 11.88
#